data_487328810528b0bcccd9c4aefbec9f47
#
_entry.id   487328810528b0bcccd9c4aefbec9f47
#
_cell.length_a   1.000
_cell.length_b   1.000
_cell.length_c   1.000
_cell.angle_alpha   90.00
_cell.angle_beta   90.00
_cell.angle_gamma   90.00
#
_symmetry.space_group_name_H-M   'P 1'
#
loop_
_entity.id
_entity.type
_entity.pdbx_description
1 polymer ?
#
loop_
_entity_poly.entity_id
_entity_poly.type
_entity_poly.pdbx_seq_one_letter_code
_entity_poly.pdbx_strand_id
1 'polypeptide(L)'
;MNMIIRFSLSIFLLSFTGPLFSQREMIDTAVFQKIRTAELNSSEIPQIAYHLTDVSGSRLTNSPGFKRAGTWAVESMKKWGLKNAAFEPWGEYGRGWDIEEFGISLRAPYTGYIIGYPLPWSSNTNGEIHASVYEMADGQLTDSVWMEKHRQDISGKIILLTSAATKHEEDFKANSHRLTDSELVKIPDTYVYNHNQIAFILPMRQRLIDGKMKLKSFGALAVLDCRGTYSGGTVFVQNSTGFRANSPVLPPEATISTEDYFRIRRLLASGEPVEVALNIKGKFYSDDTKAYNVIAEIPGTDPVLKDQIVMLGGHLDSWNAATGATDNAAGASVMLEVVRLLDSLQLKPKRTIRIALWSGEEQGVYGSYNYVKNHFGNGETGVLKPEQSKVSVYFNLDDGCGKIRGIFCDGNTAVKPIFEQWLTPFRDLGAQTVTLKSSGSTDHVSFEWAGIPGFQFIQDPLDYESITHHTNMDTYDYLKLDDMKQSAIIVAAFVYQASIRPDLLPRKTLIHEIFPFEGL
;
A
#
# COMPACT_ATOMS: atom_id res chain seq x y z
N MET A 1 45.64 37.72 63.15
CA MET A 1 45.61 37.93 61.69
C MET A 1 45.84 36.59 61.08
N ASN A 2 44.75 35.82 60.96
CA ASN A 2 44.77 34.40 60.50
C ASN A 2 44.32 34.36 59.04
N MET A 3 45.22 33.93 58.19
CA MET A 3 45.02 33.73 56.75
C MET A 3 44.54 32.30 56.50
N ILE A 4 43.30 32.16 56.09
CA ILE A 4 42.69 30.88 55.70
C ILE A 4 42.94 30.65 54.21
N ILE A 5 43.78 29.62 53.91
CA ILE A 5 44.05 29.17 52.55
C ILE A 5 42.93 28.20 52.17
N ARG A 6 42.11 28.55 51.16
CA ARG A 6 41.12 27.66 50.54
C ARG A 6 41.79 26.88 49.41
N PHE A 7 41.87 25.56 49.57
CA PHE A 7 42.21 24.62 48.48
C PHE A 7 40.96 24.31 47.67
N SER A 8 40.97 24.72 46.41
CA SER A 8 39.94 24.31 45.44
C SER A 8 40.37 23.02 44.77
N LEU A 9 39.65 21.95 45.02
CA LEU A 9 39.85 20.64 44.39
C LEU A 9 39.07 20.63 43.06
N SER A 10 39.77 20.77 41.94
CA SER A 10 39.17 20.64 40.59
C SER A 10 39.14 19.16 40.25
N ILE A 11 37.93 18.59 40.23
CA ILE A 11 37.68 17.24 39.71
C ILE A 11 37.64 17.31 38.19
N PHE A 12 38.65 16.78 37.51
CA PHE A 12 38.67 16.56 36.08
C PHE A 12 37.84 15.27 35.78
N LEU A 13 36.60 15.47 35.28
CA LEU A 13 35.85 14.35 34.66
C LEU A 13 36.50 14.04 33.29
N LEU A 14 37.31 13.00 33.24
CA LEU A 14 37.75 12.37 32.01
C LEU A 14 36.54 11.66 31.40
N SER A 15 35.90 12.29 30.42
CA SER A 15 34.94 11.64 29.53
C SER A 15 35.71 10.61 28.67
N PHE A 16 35.61 9.35 29.01
CA PHE A 16 36.07 8.26 28.16
C PHE A 16 35.09 8.19 26.94
N THR A 17 35.39 8.90 25.88
CA THR A 17 34.83 8.58 24.55
C THR A 17 35.63 7.38 24.02
N GLY A 18 35.25 6.19 24.45
CA GLY A 18 35.69 4.97 23.78
C GLY A 18 35.17 4.99 22.33
N PRO A 19 35.97 4.52 21.36
CA PRO A 19 35.45 4.38 20.01
C PRO A 19 34.21 3.47 20.05
N LEU A 20 33.08 3.96 19.53
CA LEU A 20 31.92 3.15 19.23
C LEU A 20 32.35 2.15 18.15
N PHE A 21 32.87 1.00 18.56
CA PHE A 21 33.03 -0.13 17.66
C PHE A 21 31.62 -0.52 17.22
N SER A 22 31.28 -0.28 15.96
CA SER A 22 30.12 -0.89 15.33
C SER A 22 30.18 -2.38 15.62
N GLN A 23 29.22 -2.88 16.39
CA GLN A 23 29.17 -4.28 16.75
C GLN A 23 29.08 -5.09 15.46
N ARG A 24 30.06 -5.97 15.21
CA ARG A 24 30.08 -6.79 14.00
C ARG A 24 28.90 -7.78 14.07
N GLU A 25 28.00 -7.69 13.11
CA GLU A 25 26.88 -8.61 12.99
C GLU A 25 27.39 -10.03 12.65
N MET A 26 26.88 -11.03 13.35
CA MET A 26 27.15 -12.43 13.02
C MET A 26 26.16 -12.88 11.95
N ILE A 27 26.61 -12.94 10.70
CA ILE A 27 25.78 -13.30 9.55
C ILE A 27 25.93 -14.79 9.27
N ASP A 28 24.79 -15.52 9.26
CA ASP A 28 24.76 -16.93 8.90
C ASP A 28 24.69 -17.11 7.37
N THR A 29 25.84 -16.93 6.72
CA THR A 29 25.94 -17.06 5.27
C THR A 29 25.61 -18.48 4.77
N ALA A 30 25.81 -19.51 5.59
CA ALA A 30 25.45 -20.88 5.22
C ALA A 30 23.94 -21.06 5.12
N VAL A 31 23.17 -20.47 6.03
CA VAL A 31 21.70 -20.44 5.94
C VAL A 31 21.25 -19.59 4.75
N PHE A 32 21.88 -18.44 4.49
CA PHE A 32 21.55 -17.62 3.33
C PHE A 32 21.74 -18.36 2.01
N GLN A 33 22.78 -19.17 1.88
CA GLN A 33 22.98 -20.03 0.70
C GLN A 33 21.91 -21.13 0.60
N LYS A 34 21.47 -21.72 1.72
CA LYS A 34 20.37 -22.69 1.73
C LYS A 34 19.06 -22.05 1.25
N ILE A 35 18.72 -20.85 1.77
CA ILE A 35 17.55 -20.08 1.36
C ILE A 35 17.61 -19.81 -0.16
N ARG A 36 18.72 -19.27 -0.64
CA ARG A 36 18.93 -18.97 -2.07
C ARG A 36 18.77 -20.22 -2.94
N THR A 37 19.39 -21.32 -2.54
CA THR A 37 19.31 -22.56 -3.30
C THR A 37 17.89 -23.14 -3.32
N ALA A 38 17.18 -23.10 -2.20
CA ALA A 38 15.81 -23.59 -2.12
C ALA A 38 14.87 -22.73 -2.97
N GLU A 39 14.96 -21.41 -2.88
CA GLU A 39 14.14 -20.51 -3.68
C GLU A 39 14.35 -20.70 -5.18
N LEU A 40 15.59 -20.77 -5.64
CA LEU A 40 15.89 -20.93 -7.06
C LEU A 40 15.45 -22.28 -7.63
N ASN A 41 15.35 -23.33 -6.81
CA ASN A 41 15.00 -24.67 -7.24
C ASN A 41 13.53 -25.05 -7.02
N SER A 42 12.84 -24.40 -6.08
CA SER A 42 11.50 -24.82 -5.64
C SER A 42 10.60 -23.65 -5.22
N SER A 43 10.72 -22.53 -5.92
CA SER A 43 9.86 -21.36 -5.68
C SER A 43 8.40 -21.66 -5.99
N GLU A 44 7.52 -21.29 -5.06
CA GLU A 44 6.07 -21.31 -5.28
C GLU A 44 5.50 -19.90 -5.61
N ILE A 45 6.35 -18.88 -5.78
CA ILE A 45 5.92 -17.52 -6.14
C ILE A 45 4.94 -17.49 -7.31
N PRO A 46 5.18 -18.19 -8.45
CA PRO A 46 4.24 -18.16 -9.57
C PRO A 46 2.85 -18.67 -9.17
N GLN A 47 2.81 -19.74 -8.38
CA GLN A 47 1.57 -20.35 -7.93
C GLN A 47 0.85 -19.50 -6.89
N ILE A 48 1.61 -18.91 -5.95
CA ILE A 48 1.07 -18.00 -4.93
C ILE A 48 0.47 -16.77 -5.61
N ALA A 49 1.22 -16.13 -6.50
CA ALA A 49 0.77 -14.95 -7.23
C ALA A 49 -0.49 -15.25 -8.08
N TYR A 50 -0.53 -16.38 -8.79
CA TYR A 50 -1.70 -16.82 -9.56
C TYR A 50 -2.96 -16.93 -8.67
N HIS A 51 -2.84 -17.50 -7.47
CA HIS A 51 -3.97 -17.60 -6.56
C HIS A 51 -4.42 -16.25 -5.99
N LEU A 52 -3.48 -15.35 -5.70
CA LEU A 52 -3.81 -14.02 -5.19
C LEU A 52 -4.38 -13.09 -6.27
N THR A 53 -4.08 -13.33 -7.54
CA THR A 53 -4.53 -12.51 -8.68
C THR A 53 -5.67 -13.18 -9.45
N ASP A 54 -5.36 -14.05 -10.40
CA ASP A 54 -6.30 -14.59 -11.38
C ASP A 54 -7.43 -15.39 -10.74
N VAL A 55 -7.12 -16.17 -9.70
CA VAL A 55 -8.13 -16.95 -8.97
C VAL A 55 -9.00 -16.08 -8.07
N SER A 56 -8.39 -15.09 -7.41
CA SER A 56 -9.10 -14.25 -6.44
C SER A 56 -9.78 -13.05 -7.08
N GLY A 57 -9.28 -12.57 -8.21
CA GLY A 57 -9.73 -11.34 -8.84
C GLY A 57 -9.28 -10.11 -8.04
N SER A 58 -10.00 -9.00 -8.22
CA SER A 58 -9.78 -7.80 -7.41
C SER A 58 -10.10 -8.07 -5.93
N ARG A 59 -9.30 -7.47 -5.03
CA ARG A 59 -9.33 -7.79 -3.61
C ARG A 59 -9.70 -6.59 -2.74
N LEU A 60 -10.66 -5.80 -3.20
CA LEU A 60 -11.14 -4.65 -2.44
C LEU A 60 -11.50 -5.09 -1.01
N THR A 61 -11.11 -4.31 -0.01
CA THR A 61 -11.34 -4.65 1.41
C THR A 61 -12.82 -4.99 1.66
N ASN A 62 -13.07 -6.07 2.41
CA ASN A 62 -14.38 -6.67 2.66
C ASN A 62 -15.13 -7.21 1.42
N SER A 63 -14.48 -7.28 0.26
CA SER A 63 -15.06 -7.92 -0.93
C SER A 63 -14.94 -9.44 -0.90
N PRO A 64 -15.72 -10.14 -1.75
CA PRO A 64 -15.53 -11.57 -1.96
C PRO A 64 -14.13 -11.94 -2.46
N GLY A 65 -13.50 -11.10 -3.28
CA GLY A 65 -12.14 -11.31 -3.78
C GLY A 65 -11.11 -11.31 -2.65
N PHE A 66 -11.16 -10.33 -1.76
CA PHE A 66 -10.31 -10.30 -0.56
C PHE A 66 -10.49 -11.56 0.30
N LYS A 67 -11.75 -11.97 0.51
CA LYS A 67 -12.05 -13.16 1.31
C LYS A 67 -11.52 -14.45 0.66
N ARG A 68 -11.60 -14.58 -0.69
CA ARG A 68 -11.02 -15.72 -1.41
C ARG A 68 -9.51 -15.78 -1.23
N ALA A 69 -8.81 -14.68 -1.48
CA ALA A 69 -7.36 -14.60 -1.34
C ALA A 69 -6.91 -14.91 0.10
N GLY A 70 -7.54 -14.28 1.09
CA GLY A 70 -7.21 -14.50 2.50
C GLY A 70 -7.51 -15.93 2.97
N THR A 71 -8.61 -16.54 2.51
CA THR A 71 -8.93 -17.94 2.83
C THR A 71 -7.86 -18.87 2.27
N TRP A 72 -7.49 -18.68 1.01
CA TRP A 72 -6.43 -19.47 0.38
C TRP A 72 -5.08 -19.30 1.12
N ALA A 73 -4.73 -18.07 1.51
CA ALA A 73 -3.50 -17.79 2.25
C ALA A 73 -3.50 -18.49 3.63
N VAL A 74 -4.61 -18.43 4.38
CA VAL A 74 -4.76 -19.12 5.68
C VAL A 74 -4.61 -20.62 5.52
N GLU A 75 -5.27 -21.23 4.53
CA GLU A 75 -5.21 -22.68 4.26
C GLU A 75 -3.81 -23.10 3.84
N SER A 76 -3.15 -22.33 2.98
CA SER A 76 -1.79 -22.57 2.53
C SER A 76 -0.79 -22.51 3.69
N MET A 77 -0.85 -21.48 4.53
CA MET A 77 0.01 -21.35 5.69
C MET A 77 -0.18 -22.49 6.71
N LYS A 78 -1.43 -22.95 6.92
CA LYS A 78 -1.71 -24.15 7.74
C LYS A 78 -1.08 -25.40 7.13
N LYS A 79 -1.21 -25.58 5.81
CA LYS A 79 -0.63 -26.71 5.08
C LYS A 79 0.90 -26.72 5.14
N TRP A 80 1.52 -25.55 5.09
CA TRP A 80 2.98 -25.40 5.24
C TRP A 80 3.47 -25.65 6.68
N GLY A 81 2.59 -25.67 7.68
CA GLY A 81 2.97 -25.98 9.07
C GLY A 81 2.95 -24.81 10.03
N LEU A 82 2.65 -23.59 9.55
CA LEU A 82 2.57 -22.38 10.38
C LEU A 82 1.47 -22.52 11.44
N LYS A 83 1.70 -21.87 12.57
CA LYS A 83 0.75 -21.85 13.70
C LYS A 83 -0.11 -20.59 13.66
N ASN A 84 -1.28 -20.68 14.30
CA ASN A 84 -2.20 -19.55 14.50
C ASN A 84 -2.68 -18.90 13.18
N ALA A 85 -2.59 -19.60 12.03
CA ALA A 85 -3.03 -19.04 10.76
C ALA A 85 -4.55 -18.82 10.75
N ALA A 86 -4.96 -17.55 10.70
CA ALA A 86 -6.36 -17.13 10.79
C ALA A 86 -6.59 -15.72 10.26
N PHE A 87 -7.87 -15.42 9.98
CA PHE A 87 -8.33 -14.04 9.91
C PHE A 87 -8.42 -13.45 11.31
N GLU A 88 -7.83 -12.28 11.51
CA GLU A 88 -7.87 -11.54 12.76
C GLU A 88 -8.64 -10.22 12.57
N PRO A 89 -9.77 -10.01 13.28
CA PRO A 89 -10.53 -8.78 13.16
C PRO A 89 -9.75 -7.62 13.78
N TRP A 90 -9.66 -6.51 13.06
CA TRP A 90 -8.99 -5.32 13.60
C TRP A 90 -9.96 -4.20 14.02
N GLY A 91 -11.20 -4.22 13.54
CA GLY A 91 -12.21 -3.23 13.91
C GLY A 91 -13.28 -3.01 12.86
N GLU A 92 -14.08 -1.99 13.07
CA GLU A 92 -15.13 -1.57 12.14
C GLU A 92 -14.49 -0.88 10.93
N TYR A 93 -14.79 -1.39 9.75
CA TYR A 93 -14.38 -0.79 8.47
C TYR A 93 -15.59 -0.20 7.75
N GLY A 94 -16.57 -1.04 7.48
CA GLY A 94 -17.77 -0.70 6.75
C GLY A 94 -18.12 -1.72 5.67
N ARG A 95 -18.67 -1.22 4.57
CA ARG A 95 -19.23 -2.06 3.50
C ARG A 95 -18.16 -2.54 2.54
N GLY A 96 -18.15 -3.84 2.24
CA GLY A 96 -17.49 -4.36 1.05
C GLY A 96 -18.27 -3.98 -0.21
N TRP A 97 -17.62 -4.06 -1.35
CA TRP A 97 -18.25 -3.84 -2.66
C TRP A 97 -17.56 -4.70 -3.71
N ASP A 98 -18.33 -5.13 -4.71
CA ASP A 98 -17.80 -5.82 -5.88
C ASP A 98 -18.66 -5.49 -7.11
N ILE A 99 -18.07 -5.59 -8.30
CA ILE A 99 -18.75 -5.37 -9.55
C ILE A 99 -19.43 -6.67 -10.01
N GLU A 100 -20.69 -6.56 -10.45
CA GLU A 100 -21.42 -7.67 -11.10
C GLU A 100 -21.50 -7.47 -12.62
N GLU A 101 -21.69 -6.21 -13.08
CA GLU A 101 -21.78 -5.88 -14.49
C GLU A 101 -21.38 -4.42 -14.73
N PHE A 102 -20.66 -4.16 -15.82
CA PHE A 102 -20.30 -2.82 -16.24
C PHE A 102 -20.24 -2.72 -17.76
N GLY A 103 -20.77 -1.62 -18.30
CA GLY A 103 -20.66 -1.28 -19.72
C GLY A 103 -20.77 0.23 -19.91
N ILE A 104 -19.93 0.75 -20.80
CA ILE A 104 -19.98 2.17 -21.20
C ILE A 104 -19.66 2.30 -22.68
N SER A 105 -20.43 3.15 -23.39
CA SER A 105 -20.24 3.41 -24.82
C SER A 105 -20.75 4.78 -25.23
N LEU A 106 -20.08 5.38 -26.21
CA LEU A 106 -20.57 6.54 -26.94
C LEU A 106 -21.74 6.11 -27.83
N ARG A 107 -22.82 6.91 -27.90
CA ARG A 107 -24.01 6.65 -28.74
C ARG A 107 -24.21 7.72 -29.78
N ALA A 108 -23.84 8.95 -29.48
CA ALA A 108 -23.85 10.07 -30.44
C ALA A 108 -22.52 10.83 -30.34
N PRO A 109 -22.00 11.37 -31.46
CA PRO A 109 -22.57 11.41 -32.83
C PRO A 109 -22.44 10.08 -33.59
N TYR A 110 -21.78 9.08 -33.05
CA TYR A 110 -21.63 7.72 -33.59
C TYR A 110 -21.46 6.73 -32.45
N THR A 111 -21.72 5.45 -32.72
CA THR A 111 -21.49 4.40 -31.74
C THR A 111 -19.98 4.05 -31.63
N GLY A 112 -19.47 4.06 -30.42
CA GLY A 112 -18.08 3.71 -30.14
C GLY A 112 -17.88 3.20 -28.72
N TYR A 113 -16.92 2.32 -28.52
CA TYR A 113 -16.55 1.88 -27.17
C TYR A 113 -15.84 3.01 -26.41
N ILE A 114 -16.03 3.01 -25.10
CA ILE A 114 -15.31 3.82 -24.14
C ILE A 114 -14.60 2.86 -23.19
N ILE A 115 -13.32 3.05 -22.97
CA ILE A 115 -12.57 2.29 -21.96
C ILE A 115 -12.78 2.99 -20.61
N GLY A 116 -13.34 2.27 -19.65
CA GLY A 116 -13.61 2.83 -18.33
C GLY A 116 -13.93 1.77 -17.30
N TYR A 117 -13.97 2.18 -16.05
CA TYR A 117 -14.24 1.32 -14.90
C TYR A 117 -15.11 2.05 -13.87
N PRO A 118 -16.04 1.35 -13.18
CA PRO A 118 -16.85 1.97 -12.16
C PRO A 118 -15.96 2.26 -10.93
N LEU A 119 -16.23 3.36 -10.27
CA LEU A 119 -15.63 3.65 -8.97
C LEU A 119 -16.29 2.75 -7.91
N PRO A 120 -15.51 2.11 -7.03
CA PRO A 120 -16.06 1.28 -5.98
C PRO A 120 -16.94 2.10 -5.03
N TRP A 121 -17.93 1.45 -4.42
CA TRP A 121 -18.92 2.03 -3.51
C TRP A 121 -19.83 3.12 -4.13
N SER A 122 -19.83 3.31 -5.44
CA SER A 122 -20.82 4.12 -6.13
C SER A 122 -22.16 3.39 -6.24
N SER A 123 -23.25 4.12 -6.52
CA SER A 123 -24.57 3.49 -6.74
C SER A 123 -24.68 2.86 -8.12
N ASN A 124 -25.69 1.98 -8.26
CA ASN A 124 -26.05 1.38 -9.53
C ASN A 124 -26.83 2.36 -10.43
N THR A 125 -26.79 2.11 -11.74
CA THR A 125 -27.63 2.83 -12.71
C THR A 125 -29.06 2.30 -12.78
N ASN A 126 -29.37 1.15 -12.14
CA ASN A 126 -30.66 0.45 -12.22
C ASN A 126 -31.06 0.07 -13.66
N GLY A 127 -30.13 -0.48 -14.40
CA GLY A 127 -30.22 -0.79 -15.84
C GLY A 127 -29.35 0.16 -16.65
N GLU A 128 -29.26 -0.07 -17.96
CA GLU A 128 -28.53 0.82 -18.87
C GLU A 128 -29.25 2.16 -18.99
N ILE A 129 -28.55 3.25 -18.72
CA ILE A 129 -29.01 4.63 -18.93
C ILE A 129 -28.41 5.18 -20.22
N HIS A 130 -29.19 5.99 -20.93
CA HIS A 130 -28.80 6.74 -22.13
C HIS A 130 -29.00 8.21 -21.85
N ALA A 131 -27.95 9.01 -21.91
CA ALA A 131 -28.07 10.44 -21.65
C ALA A 131 -27.01 11.27 -22.36
N SER A 132 -27.36 12.52 -22.61
CA SER A 132 -26.39 13.50 -23.08
C SER A 132 -25.42 13.88 -21.96
N VAL A 133 -24.19 14.19 -22.38
CA VAL A 133 -23.11 14.57 -21.48
C VAL A 133 -23.11 16.08 -21.25
N TYR A 134 -22.96 16.48 -20.00
CA TYR A 134 -22.76 17.87 -19.60
C TYR A 134 -21.38 18.02 -18.93
N GLU A 135 -20.56 18.90 -19.50
CA GLU A 135 -19.21 19.16 -18.97
C GLU A 135 -19.24 20.13 -17.80
N MET A 136 -18.57 19.81 -16.71
CA MET A 136 -18.49 20.64 -15.51
C MET A 136 -17.06 20.60 -14.93
N ALA A 137 -16.50 21.75 -14.59
CA ALA A 137 -15.20 21.81 -13.91
C ALA A 137 -15.31 21.44 -12.42
N ASP A 138 -14.26 20.80 -11.86
CA ASP A 138 -14.19 20.41 -10.45
C ASP A 138 -14.46 21.57 -9.49
N GLY A 139 -13.97 22.78 -9.81
CA GLY A 139 -14.26 23.97 -9.02
C GLY A 139 -15.75 24.35 -8.99
N GLN A 140 -16.50 24.04 -10.05
CA GLN A 140 -17.95 24.26 -10.12
C GLN A 140 -18.71 23.25 -9.28
N LEU A 141 -18.20 22.02 -9.13
CA LEU A 141 -18.80 21.00 -8.28
C LEU A 141 -18.87 21.44 -6.79
N THR A 142 -17.91 22.23 -6.36
CA THR A 142 -17.85 22.75 -4.97
C THR A 142 -18.49 24.14 -4.80
N ASP A 143 -18.92 24.76 -5.90
CA ASP A 143 -19.64 26.05 -5.89
C ASP A 143 -21.15 25.85 -5.83
N SER A 144 -21.71 25.94 -4.65
CA SER A 144 -23.14 25.78 -4.40
C SER A 144 -24.03 26.77 -5.16
N VAL A 145 -23.56 28.00 -5.37
CA VAL A 145 -24.33 29.06 -6.06
C VAL A 145 -24.35 28.78 -7.53
N TRP A 146 -23.20 28.44 -8.09
CA TRP A 146 -23.09 28.04 -9.50
C TRP A 146 -23.97 26.83 -9.83
N MET A 147 -23.89 25.78 -9.00
CA MET A 147 -24.68 24.57 -9.18
C MET A 147 -26.19 24.82 -9.15
N GLU A 148 -26.68 25.66 -8.22
CA GLU A 148 -28.12 26.00 -8.15
C GLU A 148 -28.58 26.72 -9.40
N LYS A 149 -27.76 27.63 -9.94
CA LYS A 149 -28.07 28.36 -11.20
C LYS A 149 -28.13 27.42 -12.39
N HIS A 150 -27.32 26.35 -12.41
CA HIS A 150 -27.25 25.38 -13.54
C HIS A 150 -28.02 24.07 -13.26
N ARG A 151 -28.91 24.07 -12.29
CA ARG A 151 -29.68 22.87 -11.89
C ARG A 151 -30.43 22.24 -13.05
N GLN A 152 -31.00 23.02 -13.94
CA GLN A 152 -31.76 22.52 -15.11
C GLN A 152 -30.84 21.90 -16.16
N ASP A 153 -29.63 22.43 -16.31
CA ASP A 153 -28.63 21.92 -17.24
C ASP A 153 -28.06 20.58 -16.77
N ILE A 154 -28.02 20.36 -15.43
CA ILE A 154 -27.52 19.15 -14.76
C ILE A 154 -28.57 18.04 -14.79
N SER A 155 -29.86 18.38 -14.69
CA SER A 155 -30.94 17.40 -14.56
C SER A 155 -31.04 16.48 -15.77
N GLY A 156 -31.04 15.15 -15.53
CA GLY A 156 -31.15 14.13 -16.58
C GLY A 156 -29.88 13.96 -17.42
N LYS A 157 -28.75 14.48 -16.99
CA LYS A 157 -27.45 14.39 -17.70
C LYS A 157 -26.48 13.40 -17.03
N ILE A 158 -25.56 12.92 -17.84
CA ILE A 158 -24.31 12.35 -17.36
C ILE A 158 -23.30 13.50 -17.24
N ILE A 159 -22.74 13.70 -16.06
CA ILE A 159 -21.80 14.80 -15.78
C ILE A 159 -20.39 14.34 -16.06
N LEU A 160 -19.69 15.03 -16.97
CA LEU A 160 -18.25 14.85 -17.17
C LEU A 160 -17.51 15.88 -16.32
N LEU A 161 -16.86 15.43 -15.26
CA LEU A 161 -16.03 16.30 -14.43
C LEU A 161 -14.69 16.56 -15.13
N THR A 162 -14.35 17.83 -15.27
CA THR A 162 -13.09 18.25 -15.87
C THR A 162 -12.14 18.71 -14.77
N SER A 163 -11.31 17.79 -14.34
CA SER A 163 -10.16 18.11 -13.51
C SER A 163 -9.05 18.79 -14.31
N ALA A 164 -8.01 19.22 -13.63
CA ALA A 164 -6.78 19.70 -14.27
C ALA A 164 -6.01 18.59 -15.03
N ALA A 165 -6.68 17.48 -15.40
CA ALA A 165 -6.10 16.43 -16.21
C ALA A 165 -5.51 17.05 -17.49
N THR A 166 -4.20 16.98 -17.58
CA THR A 166 -3.48 17.41 -18.78
C THR A 166 -3.46 16.27 -19.77
N LYS A 167 -3.47 16.59 -21.05
CA LYS A 167 -3.19 15.62 -22.10
C LYS A 167 -1.81 15.01 -21.81
N HIS A 168 -1.71 13.69 -21.90
CA HIS A 168 -0.41 13.03 -21.85
C HIS A 168 0.47 13.59 -22.97
N GLU A 169 1.60 14.18 -22.62
CA GLU A 169 2.65 14.56 -23.55
C GLU A 169 3.70 13.46 -23.53
N GLU A 170 3.88 12.78 -24.66
CA GLU A 170 4.91 11.77 -24.79
C GLU A 170 6.29 12.43 -24.67
N ASP A 171 7.07 11.98 -23.71
CA ASP A 171 8.44 12.42 -23.50
C ASP A 171 9.47 11.47 -24.14
N PHE A 172 9.00 10.46 -24.85
CA PHE A 172 9.80 9.41 -25.52
C PHE A 172 10.73 8.62 -24.57
N LYS A 173 10.44 8.62 -23.28
CA LYS A 173 11.10 7.76 -22.30
C LYS A 173 10.41 6.41 -22.20
N ALA A 174 11.18 5.38 -21.84
CA ALA A 174 10.62 4.08 -21.54
C ALA A 174 9.74 4.17 -20.27
N ASN A 175 8.55 3.56 -20.32
CA ASN A 175 7.68 3.46 -19.17
C ASN A 175 8.31 2.59 -18.05
N SER A 176 8.97 1.50 -18.44
CA SER A 176 9.63 0.59 -17.50
C SER A 176 11.06 1.02 -17.22
N HIS A 177 11.42 1.07 -15.94
CA HIS A 177 12.74 1.55 -15.52
C HIS A 177 13.33 0.66 -14.41
N ARG A 178 14.63 0.38 -14.52
CA ARG A 178 15.44 -0.22 -13.44
C ARG A 178 16.43 0.81 -12.92
N LEU A 179 16.56 0.88 -11.61
CA LEU A 179 17.52 1.77 -10.98
C LEU A 179 18.95 1.40 -11.36
N THR A 180 19.67 2.35 -11.92
CA THR A 180 21.11 2.24 -12.15
C THR A 180 21.87 2.50 -10.85
N ASP A 181 23.12 2.04 -10.77
CA ASP A 181 23.98 2.31 -9.60
C ASP A 181 24.16 3.83 -9.37
N SER A 182 24.18 4.62 -10.43
CA SER A 182 24.29 6.08 -10.32
C SER A 182 23.02 6.74 -9.75
N GLU A 183 21.85 6.16 -9.96
CA GLU A 183 20.58 6.64 -9.36
C GLU A 183 20.48 6.20 -7.90
N LEU A 184 20.87 4.97 -7.60
CA LEU A 184 20.91 4.46 -6.23
C LEU A 184 21.81 5.31 -5.31
N VAL A 185 22.99 5.71 -5.81
CA VAL A 185 23.91 6.60 -5.06
C VAL A 185 23.33 8.00 -4.85
N LYS A 186 22.43 8.45 -5.73
CA LYS A 186 21.78 9.78 -5.62
C LYS A 186 20.56 9.79 -4.70
N ILE A 187 20.09 8.63 -4.22
CA ILE A 187 19.01 8.59 -3.25
C ILE A 187 19.45 9.38 -2.01
N PRO A 188 18.66 10.40 -1.56
CA PRO A 188 19.05 11.19 -0.40
C PRO A 188 19.26 10.35 0.84
N ASP A 189 20.38 10.55 1.54
CA ASP A 189 20.67 9.86 2.81
C ASP A 189 20.22 10.72 4.01
N THR A 190 19.02 11.28 3.91
CA THR A 190 18.43 12.16 4.93
C THR A 190 16.97 11.79 5.13
N TYR A 191 16.55 11.79 6.38
CA TYR A 191 15.15 11.61 6.75
C TYR A 191 14.42 12.95 6.66
N VAL A 192 13.36 12.99 5.86
CA VAL A 192 12.45 14.14 5.79
C VAL A 192 11.04 13.59 5.97
N TYR A 193 10.44 13.92 7.09
CA TYR A 193 9.05 13.60 7.36
C TYR A 193 8.15 14.79 7.03
N ASN A 194 7.11 14.59 6.24
CA ASN A 194 6.20 15.66 5.83
C ASN A 194 4.81 15.46 6.45
N HIS A 195 4.59 16.10 7.59
CA HIS A 195 3.35 15.98 8.39
C HIS A 195 2.12 16.69 7.82
N ASN A 196 2.26 17.55 6.82
CA ASN A 196 1.23 18.56 6.54
C ASN A 196 0.25 18.19 5.42
N GLN A 197 0.39 17.07 4.74
CA GLN A 197 -0.43 16.78 3.56
C GLN A 197 -1.88 16.43 3.90
N ILE A 198 -2.13 15.76 5.00
CA ILE A 198 -3.44 15.18 5.32
C ILE A 198 -4.45 16.20 5.82
N ALA A 199 -4.02 17.22 6.56
CA ALA A 199 -4.90 18.27 7.04
C ALA A 199 -5.68 19.00 5.93
N PHE A 200 -5.15 19.00 4.69
CA PHE A 200 -5.81 19.59 3.53
C PHE A 200 -6.70 18.60 2.77
N ILE A 201 -6.39 17.31 2.81
CA ILE A 201 -7.09 16.28 2.04
C ILE A 201 -8.52 16.06 2.55
N LEU A 202 -8.69 15.94 3.86
CA LEU A 202 -10.01 15.65 4.46
C LEU A 202 -11.08 16.69 4.17
N PRO A 203 -10.84 18.01 4.36
CA PRO A 203 -11.85 19.02 4.01
C PRO A 203 -12.15 19.09 2.53
N MET A 204 -11.17 18.86 1.65
CA MET A 204 -11.37 18.83 0.22
C MET A 204 -12.24 17.63 -0.19
N ARG A 205 -11.96 16.46 0.35
CA ARG A 205 -12.73 15.23 0.14
C ARG A 205 -14.19 15.40 0.54
N GLN A 206 -14.46 16.00 1.72
CA GLN A 206 -15.83 16.25 2.15
C GLN A 206 -16.60 17.17 1.19
N ARG A 207 -15.96 18.24 0.69
CA ARG A 207 -16.57 19.14 -0.30
C ARG A 207 -16.93 18.42 -1.60
N LEU A 208 -16.06 17.50 -2.06
CA LEU A 208 -16.35 16.70 -3.26
C LEU A 208 -17.54 15.75 -3.04
N ILE A 209 -17.63 15.12 -1.87
CA ILE A 209 -18.77 14.28 -1.47
C ILE A 209 -20.06 15.12 -1.49
N ASP A 210 -20.05 16.28 -0.84
CA ASP A 210 -21.22 17.18 -0.76
C ASP A 210 -21.65 17.65 -2.15
N GLY A 211 -20.70 18.00 -3.02
CA GLY A 211 -20.95 18.37 -4.40
C GLY A 211 -21.60 17.25 -5.21
N LYS A 212 -21.09 16.02 -5.12
CA LYS A 212 -21.65 14.84 -5.79
C LYS A 212 -23.05 14.49 -5.28
N MET A 213 -23.28 14.62 -3.97
CA MET A 213 -24.61 14.44 -3.39
C MET A 213 -25.59 15.49 -3.90
N LYS A 214 -25.15 16.72 -4.12
CA LYS A 214 -25.94 17.79 -4.70
C LYS A 214 -26.26 17.50 -6.17
N LEU A 215 -25.30 17.03 -6.99
CA LEU A 215 -25.56 16.55 -8.35
C LEU A 215 -26.68 15.50 -8.37
N LYS A 216 -26.59 14.50 -7.50
CA LYS A 216 -27.61 13.46 -7.36
C LYS A 216 -28.98 14.06 -7.03
N SER A 217 -29.04 15.03 -6.11
CA SER A 217 -30.29 15.71 -5.73
C SER A 217 -30.89 16.53 -6.85
N PHE A 218 -30.10 16.99 -7.81
CA PHE A 218 -30.53 17.72 -9.00
C PHE A 218 -30.96 16.80 -10.14
N GLY A 219 -30.82 15.49 -9.99
CA GLY A 219 -31.22 14.50 -10.97
C GLY A 219 -30.12 14.20 -12.00
N ALA A 220 -28.87 14.47 -11.72
CA ALA A 220 -27.77 13.93 -12.52
C ALA A 220 -27.83 12.39 -12.49
N LEU A 221 -27.69 11.77 -13.66
CA LEU A 221 -27.84 10.31 -13.80
C LEU A 221 -26.58 9.55 -13.45
N ALA A 222 -25.40 10.12 -13.74
CA ALA A 222 -24.10 9.56 -13.41
C ALA A 222 -23.02 10.65 -13.46
N VAL A 223 -21.85 10.30 -12.94
CA VAL A 223 -20.63 11.12 -13.02
C VAL A 223 -19.54 10.32 -13.73
N LEU A 224 -18.89 10.93 -14.71
CA LEU A 224 -17.70 10.45 -15.38
C LEU A 224 -16.54 11.36 -15.04
N ASP A 225 -15.37 10.79 -14.80
CA ASP A 225 -14.12 11.53 -14.64
C ASP A 225 -12.98 10.86 -15.41
N CYS A 226 -11.83 11.52 -15.44
CA CYS A 226 -10.58 10.95 -15.90
C CYS A 226 -9.52 11.30 -14.86
N ARG A 227 -8.83 10.30 -14.35
CA ARG A 227 -7.81 10.45 -13.32
C ARG A 227 -6.44 10.08 -13.86
N GLY A 228 -5.45 10.90 -13.51
CA GLY A 228 -4.10 10.71 -14.03
C GLY A 228 -3.92 11.13 -15.49
N THR A 229 -2.73 10.91 -16.01
CA THR A 229 -2.29 11.29 -17.37
C THR A 229 -1.78 10.07 -18.14
N TYR A 230 -2.43 8.93 -17.95
CA TYR A 230 -2.06 7.68 -18.60
C TYR A 230 -2.43 7.68 -20.08
N SER A 231 -1.81 6.81 -20.87
CA SER A 231 -2.11 6.60 -22.29
C SER A 231 -2.32 5.11 -22.60
N GLY A 232 -2.68 4.80 -23.85
CA GLY A 232 -2.85 3.42 -24.30
C GLY A 232 -4.05 2.70 -23.70
N GLY A 233 -5.10 3.43 -23.28
CA GLY A 233 -6.27 2.85 -22.65
C GLY A 233 -6.08 2.49 -21.18
N THR A 234 -5.01 2.95 -20.57
CA THR A 234 -4.78 2.79 -19.13
C THR A 234 -5.73 3.70 -18.34
N VAL A 235 -6.41 3.15 -17.35
CA VAL A 235 -7.40 3.85 -16.52
C VAL A 235 -7.03 3.72 -15.07
N PHE A 236 -6.82 4.85 -14.41
CA PHE A 236 -6.55 4.91 -12.97
C PHE A 236 -7.86 4.84 -12.18
N VAL A 237 -7.93 3.92 -11.21
CA VAL A 237 -9.12 3.69 -10.38
C VAL A 237 -8.76 3.70 -8.90
N GLN A 238 -9.19 4.72 -8.22
CA GLN A 238 -9.05 4.86 -6.77
C GLN A 238 -10.27 5.58 -6.20
N ASN A 239 -10.85 5.09 -5.12
CA ASN A 239 -11.92 5.78 -4.41
C ASN A 239 -11.89 5.44 -2.92
N SER A 240 -11.52 6.38 -2.11
CA SER A 240 -11.50 6.22 -0.65
C SER A 240 -12.76 6.76 0.02
N THR A 241 -13.89 6.83 -0.69
CA THR A 241 -15.18 7.31 -0.18
C THR A 241 -16.27 6.25 -0.33
N GLY A 242 -17.28 6.31 0.53
CA GLY A 242 -18.47 5.46 0.38
C GLY A 242 -18.42 4.11 1.09
N PHE A 243 -17.27 3.65 1.58
CA PHE A 243 -17.13 2.35 2.24
C PHE A 243 -17.66 2.34 3.68
N ARG A 244 -17.60 3.44 4.42
CA ARG A 244 -18.10 3.48 5.80
C ARG A 244 -19.59 3.14 5.85
N ALA A 245 -20.04 2.46 6.92
CA ALA A 245 -21.43 2.06 7.07
C ALA A 245 -22.42 3.24 7.01
N ASN A 246 -22.01 4.41 7.51
CA ASN A 246 -22.79 5.65 7.53
C ASN A 246 -22.49 6.59 6.35
N SER A 247 -21.61 6.21 5.42
CA SER A 247 -21.32 7.05 4.24
C SER A 247 -22.57 7.20 3.36
N PRO A 248 -22.79 8.38 2.77
CA PRO A 248 -23.85 8.56 1.79
C PRO A 248 -23.58 7.68 0.57
N VAL A 249 -24.65 7.22 -0.07
CA VAL A 249 -24.56 6.50 -1.33
C VAL A 249 -24.43 7.54 -2.44
N LEU A 250 -23.23 7.64 -3.01
CA LEU A 250 -22.90 8.57 -4.10
C LEU A 250 -23.67 8.22 -5.39
N PRO A 251 -23.76 9.13 -6.38
CA PRO A 251 -24.34 8.80 -7.69
C PRO A 251 -23.57 7.64 -8.35
N PRO A 252 -24.08 7.03 -9.43
CA PRO A 252 -23.30 6.15 -10.27
C PRO A 252 -22.07 6.89 -10.80
N GLU A 253 -20.87 6.28 -10.63
CA GLU A 253 -19.61 6.92 -11.00
C GLU A 253 -18.71 5.96 -11.78
N ALA A 254 -18.08 6.46 -12.83
CA ALA A 254 -17.05 5.74 -13.56
C ALA A 254 -15.91 6.68 -13.95
N THR A 255 -14.70 6.12 -13.98
CA THR A 255 -13.52 6.79 -14.56
C THR A 255 -13.25 6.20 -15.94
N ILE A 256 -12.82 7.03 -16.89
CA ILE A 256 -12.60 6.64 -18.28
C ILE A 256 -11.18 6.97 -18.73
N SER A 257 -10.76 6.33 -19.83
CA SER A 257 -9.43 6.56 -20.39
C SER A 257 -9.20 8.01 -20.80
N THR A 258 -7.97 8.45 -20.77
CA THR A 258 -7.55 9.79 -21.20
C THR A 258 -7.96 10.07 -22.64
N GLU A 259 -7.84 9.08 -23.52
CA GLU A 259 -8.21 9.21 -24.93
C GLU A 259 -9.70 9.45 -25.11
N ASP A 260 -10.53 8.68 -24.41
CA ASP A 260 -12.00 8.81 -24.48
C ASP A 260 -12.47 10.11 -23.84
N TYR A 261 -11.89 10.46 -22.71
CA TYR A 261 -12.17 11.72 -22.03
C TYR A 261 -11.92 12.93 -22.94
N PHE A 262 -10.75 13.03 -23.56
CA PHE A 262 -10.45 14.14 -24.46
C PHE A 262 -11.22 14.06 -25.79
N ARG A 263 -11.58 12.86 -26.26
CA ARG A 263 -12.48 12.68 -27.40
C ARG A 263 -13.85 13.30 -27.12
N ILE A 264 -14.45 12.97 -25.99
CA ILE A 264 -15.75 13.53 -25.57
C ILE A 264 -15.67 15.05 -25.46
N ARG A 265 -14.65 15.58 -24.82
CA ARG A 265 -14.45 17.03 -24.68
C ARG A 265 -14.30 17.76 -26.02
N ARG A 266 -13.56 17.18 -26.96
CA ARG A 266 -13.48 17.79 -28.32
C ARG A 266 -14.80 17.81 -29.04
N LEU A 267 -15.60 16.74 -28.92
CA LEU A 267 -16.94 16.69 -29.51
C LEU A 267 -17.86 17.76 -28.88
N LEU A 268 -17.89 17.87 -27.56
CA LEU A 268 -18.66 18.90 -26.86
C LEU A 268 -18.23 20.31 -27.26
N ALA A 269 -16.93 20.56 -27.33
CA ALA A 269 -16.39 21.88 -27.72
C ALA A 269 -16.68 22.27 -29.17
N SER A 270 -16.90 21.29 -30.08
CA SER A 270 -17.30 21.53 -31.46
C SER A 270 -18.81 21.68 -31.64
N GLY A 271 -19.60 21.54 -30.57
CA GLY A 271 -21.06 21.62 -30.59
C GLY A 271 -21.76 20.35 -31.07
N GLU A 272 -21.01 19.23 -31.19
CA GLU A 272 -21.62 17.94 -31.55
C GLU A 272 -22.46 17.39 -30.38
N PRO A 273 -23.59 16.73 -30.66
CA PRO A 273 -24.34 16.06 -29.62
C PRO A 273 -23.56 14.86 -29.09
N VAL A 274 -23.28 14.83 -27.79
CA VAL A 274 -22.61 13.69 -27.15
C VAL A 274 -23.60 12.95 -26.26
N GLU A 275 -23.89 11.70 -26.62
CA GLU A 275 -24.66 10.78 -25.77
C GLU A 275 -23.84 9.58 -25.38
N VAL A 276 -24.00 9.16 -24.13
CA VAL A 276 -23.33 8.00 -23.55
C VAL A 276 -24.37 7.02 -23.00
N ALA A 277 -24.18 5.73 -23.31
CA ALA A 277 -24.84 4.64 -22.60
C ALA A 277 -23.94 4.13 -21.49
N LEU A 278 -24.50 3.97 -20.28
CA LEU A 278 -23.78 3.52 -19.11
C LEU A 278 -24.62 2.51 -18.32
N ASN A 279 -24.02 1.37 -17.98
CA ASN A 279 -24.58 0.40 -17.06
C ASN A 279 -23.57 0.11 -15.94
N ILE A 280 -23.96 0.36 -14.70
CA ILE A 280 -23.19 -0.02 -13.51
C ILE A 280 -24.08 -0.87 -12.64
N LYS A 281 -23.66 -2.10 -12.38
CA LYS A 281 -24.27 -3.02 -11.43
C LYS A 281 -23.20 -3.54 -10.49
N GLY A 282 -23.12 -2.93 -9.31
CA GLY A 282 -22.27 -3.35 -8.21
C GLY A 282 -23.12 -3.89 -7.05
N LYS A 283 -22.48 -4.63 -6.16
CA LYS A 283 -23.11 -5.19 -4.99
C LYS A 283 -22.35 -4.79 -3.72
N PHE A 284 -23.10 -4.25 -2.76
CA PHE A 284 -22.60 -3.96 -1.43
C PHE A 284 -22.70 -5.19 -0.52
N TYR A 285 -21.69 -5.42 0.29
CA TYR A 285 -21.64 -6.47 1.31
C TYR A 285 -21.60 -5.78 2.67
N SER A 286 -22.69 -5.89 3.44
CA SER A 286 -22.90 -5.16 4.69
C SER A 286 -23.27 -6.08 5.87
N ASP A 287 -23.27 -7.40 5.67
CA ASP A 287 -23.62 -8.37 6.70
C ASP A 287 -22.55 -8.42 7.80
N ASP A 288 -21.29 -8.18 7.45
CA ASP A 288 -20.17 -8.03 8.37
C ASP A 288 -19.41 -6.76 8.02
N THR A 289 -19.47 -5.76 8.90
CA THR A 289 -18.80 -4.47 8.74
C THR A 289 -17.39 -4.42 9.34
N LYS A 290 -16.98 -5.48 10.04
CA LYS A 290 -15.60 -5.63 10.51
C LYS A 290 -14.70 -6.01 9.35
N ALA A 291 -13.46 -5.53 9.40
CA ALA A 291 -12.44 -6.02 8.49
C ALA A 291 -11.35 -6.80 9.23
N TYR A 292 -10.60 -7.58 8.47
CA TYR A 292 -9.72 -8.63 8.98
C TYR A 292 -8.37 -8.57 8.29
N ASN A 293 -7.31 -8.75 9.07
CA ASN A 293 -5.99 -9.09 8.55
C ASN A 293 -5.83 -10.62 8.52
N VAL A 294 -4.87 -11.11 7.76
CA VAL A 294 -4.49 -12.54 7.77
C VAL A 294 -3.16 -12.66 8.49
N ILE A 295 -3.14 -13.42 9.59
CA ILE A 295 -1.98 -13.57 10.48
C ILE A 295 -1.59 -15.05 10.59
N ALA A 296 -0.28 -15.32 10.67
CA ALA A 296 0.24 -16.66 11.02
C ALA A 296 1.64 -16.55 11.64
N GLU A 297 2.14 -17.64 12.22
CA GLU A 297 3.39 -17.64 12.96
C GLU A 297 4.25 -18.88 12.70
N ILE A 298 5.58 -18.68 12.70
CA ILE A 298 6.58 -19.71 12.95
C ILE A 298 7.07 -19.49 14.38
N PRO A 299 6.78 -20.39 15.34
CA PRO A 299 7.15 -20.20 16.73
C PRO A 299 8.65 -20.14 16.96
N GLY A 300 9.09 -19.23 17.81
CA GLY A 300 10.46 -19.15 18.30
C GLY A 300 10.88 -20.38 19.10
N THR A 301 12.14 -20.75 19.03
CA THR A 301 12.66 -21.98 19.64
C THR A 301 13.54 -21.72 20.87
N ASP A 302 14.01 -20.48 21.06
CA ASP A 302 14.85 -20.13 22.20
C ASP A 302 13.98 -19.91 23.46
N PRO A 303 14.29 -20.53 24.60
CA PRO A 303 13.46 -20.42 25.81
C PRO A 303 13.35 -19.00 26.36
N VAL A 304 14.28 -18.10 26.04
CA VAL A 304 14.29 -16.70 26.52
C VAL A 304 13.71 -15.76 25.47
N LEU A 305 14.03 -15.96 24.19
CA LEU A 305 13.68 -15.02 23.10
C LEU A 305 12.40 -15.38 22.36
N LYS A 306 11.82 -16.56 22.53
CA LYS A 306 10.64 -17.05 21.77
C LYS A 306 9.41 -16.14 21.87
N ASP A 307 9.28 -15.38 22.96
CA ASP A 307 8.16 -14.45 23.17
C ASP A 307 8.40 -13.07 22.53
N GLN A 308 9.59 -12.85 21.96
CA GLN A 308 9.88 -11.69 21.12
C GLN A 308 9.51 -12.01 19.67
N ILE A 309 9.17 -10.96 18.90
CA ILE A 309 8.55 -11.12 17.59
C ILE A 309 9.38 -10.37 16.53
N VAL A 310 9.58 -11.03 15.40
CA VAL A 310 9.97 -10.42 14.12
C VAL A 310 8.78 -10.50 13.20
N MET A 311 8.35 -9.38 12.62
CA MET A 311 7.21 -9.34 11.71
C MET A 311 7.63 -9.06 10.27
N LEU A 312 6.87 -9.60 9.34
CA LEU A 312 6.94 -9.32 7.92
C LEU A 312 5.54 -9.27 7.34
N GLY A 313 5.35 -8.51 6.26
CA GLY A 313 4.04 -8.44 5.63
C GLY A 313 3.96 -7.46 4.47
N GLY A 314 2.78 -7.31 3.98
CA GLY A 314 2.34 -6.37 2.96
C GLY A 314 0.82 -6.44 2.90
N HIS A 315 0.18 -5.49 2.23
CA HIS A 315 -1.28 -5.53 2.14
C HIS A 315 -1.76 -6.58 1.13
N LEU A 316 -2.95 -7.08 1.38
CA LEU A 316 -3.61 -8.09 0.55
C LEU A 316 -4.73 -7.49 -0.27
N ASP A 317 -5.30 -6.37 0.17
CA ASP A 317 -6.33 -5.68 -0.60
C ASP A 317 -5.77 -5.00 -1.85
N SER A 318 -6.64 -4.66 -2.78
CA SER A 318 -6.31 -3.96 -4.02
C SER A 318 -7.53 -3.21 -4.56
N TRP A 319 -7.32 -2.30 -5.50
CA TRP A 319 -8.40 -1.67 -6.24
C TRP A 319 -9.09 -2.64 -7.22
N ASN A 320 -10.25 -2.21 -7.75
CA ASN A 320 -11.17 -3.08 -8.49
C ASN A 320 -11.02 -3.07 -10.01
N ALA A 321 -10.12 -2.26 -10.58
CA ALA A 321 -9.98 -2.18 -12.03
C ALA A 321 -9.25 -3.39 -12.65
N ALA A 322 -8.39 -4.04 -11.86
CA ALA A 322 -7.62 -5.22 -12.27
C ALA A 322 -7.50 -6.20 -11.11
N THR A 323 -6.52 -7.10 -11.18
CA THR A 323 -6.30 -8.13 -10.16
C THR A 323 -5.33 -7.70 -9.05
N GLY A 324 -4.83 -6.46 -9.06
CA GLY A 324 -3.90 -5.95 -8.06
C GLY A 324 -2.61 -6.79 -8.00
N ALA A 325 -2.01 -7.07 -9.16
CA ALA A 325 -0.89 -7.99 -9.24
C ALA A 325 0.40 -7.38 -8.69
N THR A 326 0.74 -6.17 -9.13
CA THR A 326 1.91 -5.45 -8.64
C THR A 326 1.61 -4.69 -7.34
N ASP A 327 0.31 -4.36 -7.12
CA ASP A 327 -0.22 -3.62 -5.99
C ASP A 327 -1.38 -4.39 -5.30
N ASN A 328 -1.13 -5.22 -4.27
CA ASN A 328 0.19 -5.65 -3.79
C ASN A 328 0.22 -7.18 -3.66
N ALA A 329 -0.34 -7.92 -4.67
CA ALA A 329 -0.18 -9.38 -4.68
C ALA A 329 1.29 -9.79 -4.80
N ALA A 330 2.14 -8.97 -5.43
CA ALA A 330 3.58 -9.20 -5.53
C ALA A 330 4.25 -9.25 -4.15
N GLY A 331 4.09 -8.20 -3.34
CA GLY A 331 4.63 -8.16 -1.99
C GLY A 331 4.05 -9.25 -1.10
N ALA A 332 2.72 -9.43 -1.11
CA ALA A 332 2.06 -10.50 -0.37
C ALA A 332 2.57 -11.90 -0.76
N SER A 333 2.80 -12.14 -2.06
CA SER A 333 3.36 -13.42 -2.56
C SER A 333 4.78 -13.65 -2.07
N VAL A 334 5.62 -12.62 -2.11
CA VAL A 334 7.00 -12.69 -1.59
C VAL A 334 6.98 -13.02 -0.09
N MET A 335 6.13 -12.36 0.70
CA MET A 335 6.06 -12.60 2.15
C MET A 335 5.54 -14.00 2.49
N LEU A 336 4.55 -14.51 1.74
CA LEU A 336 4.08 -15.89 1.86
C LEU A 336 5.18 -16.90 1.50
N GLU A 337 5.92 -16.66 0.42
CA GLU A 337 7.05 -17.51 0.02
C GLU A 337 8.15 -17.51 1.08
N VAL A 338 8.45 -16.37 1.69
CA VAL A 338 9.44 -16.26 2.78
C VAL A 338 9.09 -17.21 3.92
N VAL A 339 7.86 -17.19 4.43
CA VAL A 339 7.48 -18.07 5.55
C VAL A 339 7.42 -19.53 5.13
N ARG A 340 7.02 -19.83 3.87
CA ARG A 340 7.08 -21.18 3.32
C ARG A 340 8.52 -21.72 3.26
N LEU A 341 9.46 -20.91 2.79
CA LEU A 341 10.88 -21.27 2.72
C LEU A 341 11.46 -21.53 4.10
N LEU A 342 11.24 -20.63 5.07
CA LEU A 342 11.77 -20.76 6.42
C LEU A 342 11.26 -22.03 7.11
N ASP A 343 9.98 -22.38 6.92
CA ASP A 343 9.41 -23.62 7.46
C ASP A 343 9.92 -24.85 6.71
N SER A 344 9.90 -24.85 5.37
CA SER A 344 10.33 -25.99 4.55
C SER A 344 11.80 -26.38 4.80
N LEU A 345 12.66 -25.40 5.05
CA LEU A 345 14.06 -25.59 5.41
C LEU A 345 14.24 -25.99 6.88
N GLN A 346 13.17 -26.08 7.65
CA GLN A 346 13.18 -26.40 9.08
C GLN A 346 14.15 -25.52 9.88
N LEU A 347 14.25 -24.26 9.49
CA LEU A 347 15.06 -23.29 10.20
C LEU A 347 14.50 -23.07 11.62
N LYS A 348 15.39 -22.84 12.56
CA LYS A 348 15.01 -22.69 13.98
C LYS A 348 15.20 -21.23 14.41
N PRO A 349 14.19 -20.36 14.15
CA PRO A 349 14.26 -18.99 14.62
C PRO A 349 14.29 -18.97 16.15
N LYS A 350 15.08 -18.08 16.75
CA LYS A 350 15.07 -17.89 18.21
C LYS A 350 13.81 -17.14 18.65
N ARG A 351 13.44 -16.08 17.90
CA ARG A 351 12.19 -15.31 18.07
C ARG A 351 11.08 -15.87 17.23
N THR A 352 9.85 -15.66 17.63
CA THR A 352 8.68 -15.94 16.80
C THR A 352 8.69 -15.03 15.57
N ILE A 353 8.51 -15.64 14.39
CA ILE A 353 8.31 -14.92 13.13
C ILE A 353 6.82 -14.86 12.87
N ARG A 354 6.26 -13.66 12.69
CA ARG A 354 4.83 -13.44 12.41
C ARG A 354 4.66 -12.77 11.06
N ILE A 355 3.94 -13.44 10.16
CA ILE A 355 3.48 -12.83 8.92
C ILE A 355 2.13 -12.15 9.14
N ALA A 356 1.95 -11.00 8.50
CA ALA A 356 0.70 -10.28 8.44
C ALA A 356 0.42 -9.84 7.01
N LEU A 357 -0.77 -10.21 6.49
CA LEU A 357 -1.29 -9.68 5.24
C LEU A 357 -2.42 -8.72 5.60
N TRP A 358 -2.21 -7.45 5.30
CA TRP A 358 -3.08 -6.37 5.75
C TRP A 358 -4.29 -6.18 4.85
N SER A 359 -5.33 -5.56 5.39
CA SER A 359 -6.50 -5.08 4.66
C SER A 359 -6.73 -3.60 4.90
N GLY A 360 -7.37 -2.91 3.96
CA GLY A 360 -7.67 -1.49 4.10
C GLY A 360 -6.44 -0.60 4.01
N GLU A 361 -5.34 -1.09 3.45
CA GLU A 361 -4.17 -0.28 3.15
C GLU A 361 -4.54 0.80 2.16
N GLU A 362 -5.11 0.44 1.04
CA GLU A 362 -5.55 1.26 -0.08
C GLU A 362 -6.48 2.43 0.31
N GLN A 363 -7.17 2.28 1.43
CA GLN A 363 -8.08 3.31 1.93
C GLN A 363 -7.46 4.16 3.04
N GLY A 364 -6.23 3.84 3.49
CA GLY A 364 -5.48 4.59 4.48
C GLY A 364 -4.86 3.74 5.59
N VAL A 365 -4.17 2.65 5.24
CA VAL A 365 -3.39 1.73 6.10
C VAL A 365 -4.16 1.23 7.34
N TYR A 366 -5.50 1.08 7.21
CA TYR A 366 -6.37 0.79 8.37
C TYR A 366 -6.04 -0.53 9.07
N GLY A 367 -5.69 -1.57 8.32
CA GLY A 367 -5.43 -2.89 8.86
C GLY A 367 -4.20 -2.93 9.75
N SER A 368 -3.08 -2.40 9.28
CA SER A 368 -1.84 -2.32 10.06
C SER A 368 -1.96 -1.32 11.21
N TYR A 369 -2.58 -0.15 10.98
CA TYR A 369 -2.79 0.85 12.02
C TYR A 369 -3.59 0.31 13.21
N ASN A 370 -4.75 -0.28 12.93
CA ASN A 370 -5.59 -0.83 13.99
C ASN A 370 -4.97 -2.06 14.65
N TYR A 371 -4.25 -2.89 13.89
CA TYR A 371 -3.48 -4.00 14.45
C TYR A 371 -2.45 -3.49 15.47
N VAL A 372 -1.64 -2.50 15.10
CA VAL A 372 -0.65 -1.89 15.99
C VAL A 372 -1.31 -1.27 17.21
N LYS A 373 -2.38 -0.50 17.02
CA LYS A 373 -3.15 0.10 18.11
C LYS A 373 -3.74 -0.94 19.06
N ASN A 374 -4.26 -2.04 18.52
CA ASN A 374 -4.88 -3.11 19.31
C ASN A 374 -3.85 -3.95 20.07
N HIS A 375 -2.69 -4.23 19.51
CA HIS A 375 -1.69 -5.09 20.12
C HIS A 375 -0.58 -4.33 20.86
N PHE A 376 -0.14 -3.18 20.34
CA PHE A 376 1.07 -2.52 20.81
C PHE A 376 0.82 -1.16 21.45
N GLY A 377 -0.37 -0.60 21.29
CA GLY A 377 -0.77 0.66 21.92
C GLY A 377 -0.90 1.81 20.92
N ASN A 378 -1.11 3.00 21.46
CA ASN A 378 -1.37 4.21 20.69
C ASN A 378 -0.14 5.13 20.71
N GLY A 379 0.52 5.28 19.57
CA GLY A 379 1.71 6.13 19.41
C GLY A 379 1.44 7.62 19.59
N GLU A 380 0.25 8.09 19.19
CA GLU A 380 -0.16 9.49 19.34
C GLU A 380 -0.24 9.92 20.81
N THR A 381 -0.87 9.10 21.64
CA THR A 381 -1.01 9.38 23.08
C THR A 381 0.20 8.93 23.89
N GLY A 382 1.11 8.16 23.29
CA GLY A 382 2.24 7.52 23.98
C GLY A 382 1.83 6.39 24.93
N VAL A 383 0.56 5.98 24.94
CA VAL A 383 0.07 4.87 25.78
C VAL A 383 0.38 3.56 25.08
N LEU A 384 1.57 3.03 25.32
CA LEU A 384 2.03 1.77 24.74
C LEU A 384 1.70 0.58 25.64
N LYS A 385 1.50 -0.59 25.03
CA LYS A 385 1.27 -1.86 25.72
C LYS A 385 2.59 -2.60 25.93
N PRO A 386 2.70 -3.49 26.95
CA PRO A 386 3.94 -4.25 27.20
C PRO A 386 4.45 -5.06 26.00
N GLU A 387 3.53 -5.54 25.16
CA GLU A 387 3.83 -6.31 23.94
C GLU A 387 4.63 -5.51 22.91
N GLN A 388 4.48 -4.18 22.91
CA GLN A 388 5.24 -3.29 22.02
C GLN A 388 6.75 -3.50 22.17
N SER A 389 7.24 -3.65 23.41
CA SER A 389 8.65 -3.84 23.69
C SER A 389 9.21 -5.18 23.22
N LYS A 390 8.33 -6.15 22.92
CA LYS A 390 8.72 -7.49 22.44
C LYS A 390 8.93 -7.56 20.93
N VAL A 391 8.42 -6.59 20.17
CA VAL A 391 8.57 -6.58 18.69
C VAL A 391 9.94 -6.03 18.33
N SER A 392 10.75 -6.84 17.64
CA SER A 392 12.08 -6.43 17.16
C SER A 392 11.98 -5.52 15.95
N VAL A 393 11.17 -5.90 14.96
CA VAL A 393 11.09 -5.22 13.68
C VAL A 393 9.86 -5.68 12.90
N TYR A 394 9.38 -4.83 12.01
CA TYR A 394 8.48 -5.17 10.91
C TYR A 394 9.13 -4.84 9.57
N PHE A 395 9.14 -5.80 8.64
CA PHE A 395 9.59 -5.64 7.26
C PHE A 395 8.40 -5.64 6.31
N ASN A 396 8.29 -4.59 5.50
CA ASN A 396 7.25 -4.38 4.49
C ASN A 396 7.79 -4.54 3.08
N LEU A 397 6.93 -4.90 2.12
CA LEU A 397 7.24 -4.93 0.70
C LEU A 397 6.01 -4.47 -0.09
N ASP A 398 6.10 -3.26 -0.68
CA ASP A 398 4.96 -2.58 -1.28
C ASP A 398 5.40 -1.44 -2.22
N ASP A 399 6.20 -1.79 -3.24
CA ASP A 399 6.67 -0.91 -4.31
C ASP A 399 6.75 -1.69 -5.64
N GLY A 400 5.67 -2.42 -5.97
CA GLY A 400 5.59 -3.23 -7.17
C GLY A 400 6.34 -4.57 -7.06
N CYS A 401 6.80 -5.09 -8.20
CA CYS A 401 7.37 -6.43 -8.31
C CYS A 401 8.86 -6.47 -8.73
N GLY A 402 9.54 -5.32 -8.69
CA GLY A 402 10.94 -5.22 -9.09
C GLY A 402 11.92 -5.80 -8.08
N LYS A 403 13.18 -5.96 -8.51
CA LYS A 403 14.26 -6.44 -7.63
C LYS A 403 14.45 -5.54 -6.43
N ILE A 404 14.71 -6.13 -5.27
CA ILE A 404 15.23 -5.39 -4.13
C ILE A 404 16.63 -4.88 -4.45
N ARG A 405 16.83 -3.56 -4.28
CA ARG A 405 18.09 -2.85 -4.48
C ARG A 405 18.71 -2.42 -3.15
N GLY A 406 17.93 -2.47 -2.07
CA GLY A 406 18.36 -2.06 -0.74
C GLY A 406 17.20 -1.93 0.24
N ILE A 407 17.38 -1.07 1.25
CA ILE A 407 16.39 -0.85 2.30
C ILE A 407 16.41 0.61 2.78
N PHE A 408 15.22 1.15 3.04
CA PHE A 408 15.04 2.44 3.72
C PHE A 408 15.15 2.24 5.23
N CYS A 409 15.85 3.13 5.93
CA CYS A 409 16.00 3.09 7.39
C CYS A 409 15.04 4.04 8.12
N ASP A 410 14.26 4.82 7.39
CA ASP A 410 13.26 5.77 7.91
C ASP A 410 13.78 6.61 9.11
N GLY A 411 14.97 7.19 8.93
CA GLY A 411 15.63 8.03 9.94
C GLY A 411 16.28 7.27 11.09
N ASN A 412 16.19 5.95 11.14
CA ASN A 412 16.84 5.15 12.19
C ASN A 412 18.34 4.96 11.89
N THR A 413 19.17 5.88 12.36
CA THR A 413 20.61 5.88 12.12
C THR A 413 21.32 4.65 12.72
N ALA A 414 20.77 4.06 13.79
CA ALA A 414 21.40 2.96 14.50
C ALA A 414 21.26 1.61 13.76
N VAL A 415 20.25 1.43 12.90
CA VAL A 415 20.10 0.22 12.09
C VAL A 415 20.92 0.24 10.81
N LYS A 416 21.30 1.43 10.32
CA LYS A 416 22.02 1.57 9.05
C LYS A 416 23.29 0.69 8.97
N PRO A 417 24.23 0.73 9.91
CA PRO A 417 25.44 -0.13 9.87
C PRO A 417 25.11 -1.62 10.02
N ILE A 418 23.96 -1.98 10.57
CA ILE A 418 23.49 -3.37 10.67
C ILE A 418 23.05 -3.84 9.27
N PHE A 419 22.18 -3.08 8.61
CA PHE A 419 21.67 -3.44 7.30
C PHE A 419 22.73 -3.40 6.19
N GLU A 420 23.70 -2.48 6.28
CA GLU A 420 24.88 -2.48 5.39
C GLU A 420 25.65 -3.81 5.47
N GLN A 421 25.78 -4.39 6.67
CA GLN A 421 26.40 -5.70 6.84
C GLN A 421 25.50 -6.82 6.32
N TRP A 422 24.19 -6.78 6.61
CA TRP A 422 23.24 -7.81 6.18
C TRP A 422 23.08 -7.88 4.67
N LEU A 423 23.22 -6.77 3.94
CA LEU A 423 23.17 -6.73 2.48
C LEU A 423 24.46 -7.23 1.81
N THR A 424 25.58 -7.31 2.54
CA THR A 424 26.88 -7.70 1.94
C THR A 424 26.81 -9.01 1.12
N PRO A 425 26.11 -10.08 1.56
CA PRO A 425 26.02 -11.33 0.81
C PRO A 425 25.15 -11.25 -0.47
N PHE A 426 24.44 -10.13 -0.71
CA PHE A 426 23.50 -9.96 -1.82
C PHE A 426 23.92 -8.91 -2.84
N ARG A 427 25.17 -8.44 -2.75
CA ARG A 427 25.74 -7.50 -3.74
C ARG A 427 25.74 -8.07 -5.16
N ASP A 428 25.95 -9.36 -5.30
CA ASP A 428 25.86 -10.07 -6.58
C ASP A 428 24.44 -10.12 -7.16
N LEU A 429 23.42 -9.90 -6.32
CA LEU A 429 22.02 -9.75 -6.71
C LEU A 429 21.62 -8.28 -6.96
N GLY A 430 22.54 -7.33 -6.79
CA GLY A 430 22.33 -5.90 -6.99
C GLY A 430 21.69 -5.18 -5.78
N ALA A 431 21.63 -5.81 -4.61
CA ALA A 431 21.09 -5.23 -3.38
C ALA A 431 22.22 -4.74 -2.47
N GLN A 432 22.41 -3.43 -2.36
CA GLN A 432 23.51 -2.84 -1.57
C GLN A 432 23.22 -1.46 -0.99
N THR A 433 22.09 -0.84 -1.35
CA THR A 433 21.77 0.52 -0.94
C THR A 433 21.09 0.55 0.42
N VAL A 434 21.62 1.32 1.36
CA VAL A 434 21.01 1.58 2.66
C VAL A 434 20.94 3.09 2.85
N THR A 435 19.75 3.63 3.06
CA THR A 435 19.54 5.08 3.17
C THR A 435 18.66 5.42 4.36
N LEU A 436 18.88 6.59 4.95
CA LEU A 436 18.03 7.16 6.00
C LEU A 436 16.72 7.78 5.47
N LYS A 437 16.55 7.87 4.15
CA LYS A 437 15.33 8.40 3.53
C LYS A 437 14.11 7.62 4.02
N SER A 438 12.96 8.31 4.13
CA SER A 438 11.67 7.66 4.29
C SER A 438 11.20 7.10 2.95
N SER A 439 10.61 5.91 2.98
CA SER A 439 10.04 5.26 1.80
C SER A 439 8.68 5.84 1.38
N GLY A 440 8.03 6.61 2.25
CA GLY A 440 6.67 7.08 2.01
C GLY A 440 5.64 6.41 2.93
N SER A 441 4.41 6.25 2.44
CA SER A 441 3.25 5.93 3.26
C SER A 441 2.68 4.56 2.90
N THR A 442 3.13 3.52 3.58
CA THR A 442 2.53 2.17 3.55
C THR A 442 2.60 1.54 4.94
N ASP A 443 2.23 0.30 5.12
CA ASP A 443 1.95 -0.37 6.39
C ASP A 443 3.06 -0.27 7.46
N HIS A 444 4.34 -0.11 7.07
CA HIS A 444 5.44 0.04 8.04
C HIS A 444 5.33 1.30 8.91
N VAL A 445 4.69 2.37 8.41
CA VAL A 445 4.51 3.62 9.17
C VAL A 445 3.65 3.42 10.42
N SER A 446 2.73 2.45 10.39
CA SER A 446 1.91 2.07 11.54
C SER A 446 2.76 1.59 12.72
N PHE A 447 3.81 0.83 12.43
CA PHE A 447 4.76 0.33 13.44
C PHE A 447 5.65 1.44 13.95
N GLU A 448 6.20 2.25 13.05
CA GLU A 448 7.04 3.40 13.41
C GLU A 448 6.32 4.39 14.31
N TRP A 449 5.04 4.63 14.03
CA TRP A 449 4.15 5.48 14.84
C TRP A 449 4.05 5.00 16.31
N ALA A 450 4.13 3.69 16.55
CA ALA A 450 4.19 3.12 17.89
C ALA A 450 5.63 2.92 18.40
N GLY A 451 6.64 3.45 17.74
CA GLY A 451 8.06 3.31 18.11
C GLY A 451 8.62 1.91 17.92
N ILE A 452 8.00 1.11 17.07
CA ILE A 452 8.52 -0.18 16.62
C ILE A 452 9.29 0.04 15.32
N PRO A 453 10.53 -0.48 15.17
CA PRO A 453 11.25 -0.39 13.90
C PRO A 453 10.44 -1.02 12.76
N GLY A 454 10.03 -0.20 11.78
CA GLY A 454 9.34 -0.60 10.57
C GLY A 454 10.17 -0.18 9.36
N PHE A 455 10.29 -1.04 8.34
CA PHE A 455 11.14 -0.77 7.19
C PHE A 455 10.54 -1.27 5.90
N GLN A 456 10.69 -0.47 4.84
CA GLN A 456 10.37 -0.80 3.45
C GLN A 456 11.66 -1.09 2.68
N PHE A 457 11.64 -2.09 1.79
CA PHE A 457 12.76 -2.33 0.89
C PHE A 457 12.72 -1.38 -0.30
N ILE A 458 13.90 -1.03 -0.83
CA ILE A 458 14.03 -0.29 -2.09
C ILE A 458 13.88 -1.28 -3.23
N GLN A 459 12.91 -1.09 -4.11
CA GLN A 459 12.68 -1.93 -5.29
C GLN A 459 12.99 -1.18 -6.59
N ASP A 460 13.31 -1.92 -7.66
CA ASP A 460 13.29 -1.35 -9.01
C ASP A 460 11.86 -0.93 -9.34
N PRO A 461 11.60 0.30 -9.77
CA PRO A 461 10.23 0.77 -10.01
C PRO A 461 9.56 0.06 -11.19
N LEU A 462 10.31 -0.43 -12.15
CA LEU A 462 9.80 -1.01 -13.39
C LEU A 462 8.77 -0.08 -14.04
N ASP A 463 7.58 -0.59 -14.25
CA ASP A 463 6.40 0.11 -14.79
C ASP A 463 5.31 0.36 -13.73
N TYR A 464 5.65 0.24 -12.43
CA TYR A 464 4.70 0.38 -11.34
C TYR A 464 4.00 1.75 -11.37
N GLU A 465 4.74 2.84 -11.21
CA GLU A 465 4.19 4.20 -11.20
C GLU A 465 3.65 4.66 -12.56
N SER A 466 4.18 4.11 -13.66
CA SER A 466 3.85 4.58 -15.01
C SER A 466 2.69 3.86 -15.66
N ILE A 467 2.40 2.61 -15.25
CA ILE A 467 1.40 1.77 -15.90
C ILE A 467 0.48 1.07 -14.90
N THR A 468 1.00 0.39 -13.85
CA THR A 468 0.20 -0.58 -13.09
C THR A 468 -0.42 -0.04 -11.82
N HIS A 469 0.22 0.88 -11.11
CA HIS A 469 -0.24 1.40 -9.83
C HIS A 469 -1.67 1.95 -9.91
N HIS A 470 -2.60 1.28 -9.24
CA HIS A 470 -4.03 1.57 -9.19
C HIS A 470 -4.75 1.57 -10.56
N THR A 471 -4.26 0.84 -11.56
CA THR A 471 -4.84 0.87 -12.92
C THR A 471 -5.46 -0.45 -13.35
N ASN A 472 -6.20 -0.41 -14.48
CA ASN A 472 -6.71 -1.60 -15.15
C ASN A 472 -5.62 -2.50 -15.76
N MET A 473 -4.38 -2.06 -15.75
CA MET A 473 -3.24 -2.82 -16.28
C MET A 473 -2.53 -3.65 -15.19
N ASP A 474 -2.94 -3.55 -13.93
CA ASP A 474 -2.31 -4.27 -12.81
C ASP A 474 -2.72 -5.74 -12.77
N THR A 475 -2.20 -6.50 -13.75
CA THR A 475 -2.50 -7.92 -14.00
C THR A 475 -1.25 -8.79 -13.82
N TYR A 476 -1.47 -10.11 -13.70
CA TYR A 476 -0.42 -11.11 -13.51
C TYR A 476 0.72 -10.99 -14.53
N ASP A 477 0.43 -10.64 -15.78
CA ASP A 477 1.42 -10.56 -16.87
C ASP A 477 2.49 -9.45 -16.64
N TYR A 478 2.21 -8.48 -15.78
CA TYR A 478 3.18 -7.46 -15.37
C TYR A 478 4.15 -7.94 -14.30
N LEU A 479 3.88 -9.06 -13.63
CA LEU A 479 4.78 -9.61 -12.61
C LEU A 479 6.13 -10.02 -13.20
N LYS A 480 7.20 -9.70 -12.50
CA LYS A 480 8.57 -10.13 -12.82
C LYS A 480 8.99 -11.23 -11.83
N LEU A 481 8.55 -12.45 -12.10
CA LEU A 481 8.67 -13.58 -11.18
C LEU A 481 10.11 -13.82 -10.69
N ASP A 482 11.11 -13.64 -11.55
CA ASP A 482 12.52 -13.81 -11.15
C ASP A 482 13.01 -12.69 -10.22
N ASP A 483 12.47 -11.47 -10.37
CA ASP A 483 12.73 -10.37 -9.43
C ASP A 483 12.08 -10.61 -8.08
N MET A 484 10.86 -11.16 -8.07
CA MET A 484 10.16 -11.55 -6.84
C MET A 484 10.88 -12.69 -6.11
N LYS A 485 11.45 -13.67 -6.82
CA LYS A 485 12.31 -14.70 -6.21
C LYS A 485 13.55 -14.09 -5.56
N GLN A 486 14.21 -13.13 -6.24
CA GLN A 486 15.32 -12.40 -5.65
C GLN A 486 14.89 -11.68 -4.36
N SER A 487 13.70 -11.05 -4.37
CA SER A 487 13.13 -10.40 -3.20
C SER A 487 12.86 -11.40 -2.06
N ALA A 488 12.31 -12.56 -2.35
CA ALA A 488 12.08 -13.62 -1.34
C ALA A 488 13.37 -14.09 -0.68
N ILE A 489 14.45 -14.25 -1.46
CA ILE A 489 15.77 -14.63 -0.91
C ILE A 489 16.26 -13.59 0.10
N ILE A 490 16.19 -12.31 -0.25
CA ILE A 490 16.70 -11.22 0.60
C ILE A 490 15.83 -11.05 1.84
N VAL A 491 14.50 -10.99 1.68
CA VAL A 491 13.57 -10.83 2.81
C VAL A 491 13.67 -12.02 3.77
N ALA A 492 13.74 -13.26 3.26
CA ALA A 492 13.91 -14.46 4.10
C ALA A 492 15.20 -14.39 4.94
N ALA A 493 16.29 -13.94 4.33
CA ALA A 493 17.55 -13.77 5.04
C ALA A 493 17.47 -12.69 6.12
N PHE A 494 16.85 -11.54 5.83
CA PHE A 494 16.65 -10.45 6.81
C PHE A 494 15.78 -10.88 7.98
N VAL A 495 14.65 -11.52 7.70
CA VAL A 495 13.73 -12.04 8.71
C VAL A 495 14.40 -13.09 9.59
N TYR A 496 15.11 -14.05 8.98
CA TYR A 496 15.83 -15.06 9.73
C TYR A 496 16.92 -14.43 10.58
N GLN A 497 17.74 -13.53 10.02
CA GLN A 497 18.82 -12.85 10.73
C GLN A 497 18.29 -12.04 11.92
N ALA A 498 17.19 -11.30 11.75
CA ALA A 498 16.52 -10.58 12.84
C ALA A 498 16.03 -11.54 13.94
N SER A 499 15.56 -12.73 13.54
CA SER A 499 15.03 -13.73 14.48
C SER A 499 16.07 -14.41 15.33
N ILE A 500 17.33 -14.52 14.87
CA ILE A 500 18.43 -15.16 15.61
C ILE A 500 19.39 -14.19 16.31
N ARG A 501 19.29 -12.89 15.98
CA ARG A 501 20.13 -11.83 16.56
C ARG A 501 20.04 -11.85 18.09
N PRO A 502 21.13 -11.67 18.86
CA PRO A 502 21.07 -11.64 20.34
C PRO A 502 20.11 -10.56 20.84
N ASP A 503 20.25 -9.33 20.35
CA ASP A 503 19.48 -8.16 20.77
C ASP A 503 18.35 -7.84 19.77
N LEU A 504 17.34 -7.12 20.24
CA LEU A 504 16.35 -6.47 19.36
C LEU A 504 17.04 -5.46 18.44
N LEU A 505 16.44 -5.17 17.29
CA LEU A 505 16.92 -4.07 16.45
C LEU A 505 16.77 -2.73 17.20
N PRO A 506 17.75 -1.82 17.03
CA PRO A 506 17.72 -0.51 17.68
C PRO A 506 16.46 0.28 17.28
N ARG A 507 15.89 0.99 18.24
CA ARG A 507 14.74 1.86 18.05
C ARG A 507 15.19 3.31 17.93
N LYS A 508 14.53 4.08 17.08
CA LYS A 508 14.65 5.55 17.11
C LYS A 508 13.80 6.11 18.27
N THR A 509 14.08 7.34 18.66
CA THR A 509 13.25 8.04 19.65
C THR A 509 11.84 8.19 19.10
N LEU A 510 10.84 7.78 19.88
CA LEU A 510 9.44 7.94 19.52
C LEU A 510 9.09 9.43 19.49
N ILE A 511 8.53 9.87 18.38
CA ILE A 511 7.94 11.20 18.23
C ILE A 511 6.43 11.00 18.35
N HIS A 512 5.81 11.61 19.36
CA HIS A 512 4.37 11.55 19.58
C HIS A 512 3.67 12.48 18.58
N GLU A 513 3.05 11.90 17.57
CA GLU A 513 2.38 12.64 16.51
C GLU A 513 1.04 12.02 16.18
N ILE A 514 0.11 12.84 15.67
CA ILE A 514 -1.15 12.35 15.11
C ILE A 514 -0.81 11.39 13.97
N PHE A 515 -1.44 10.22 13.97
CA PHE A 515 -1.24 9.27 12.88
C PHE A 515 -1.68 9.93 11.56
N PRO A 516 -0.81 9.94 10.54
CA PRO A 516 -1.06 10.75 9.36
C PRO A 516 -2.31 10.35 8.56
N PHE A 517 -2.85 9.15 8.78
CA PHE A 517 -4.03 8.64 8.08
C PHE A 517 -5.30 8.58 8.96
N GLU A 518 -5.24 9.07 10.21
CA GLU A 518 -6.41 9.07 11.09
C GLU A 518 -7.50 9.99 10.52
N GLY A 519 -8.67 9.41 10.22
CA GLY A 519 -9.83 10.13 9.69
C GLY A 519 -9.99 10.09 8.17
N LEU A 520 -9.10 9.45 7.42
CA LEU A 520 -9.26 9.23 5.97
C LEU A 520 -10.39 8.28 5.59
#